data_2abaa840ee01d2cb8280894e2c8c4137
#
_entry.id   2abaa840ee01d2cb8280894e2c8c4137
#
_cell.length_a   1.000
_cell.length_b   1.000
_cell.length_c   1.000
_cell.angle_alpha   90.00
_cell.angle_beta   90.00
_cell.angle_gamma   90.00
#
_symmetry.space_group_name_H-M   'P 1'
#
loop_
_entity.id
_entity.type
_entity.pdbx_description
1 polymer ?
#
loop_
_entity_poly.entity_id
_entity_poly.type
_entity_poly.pdbx_seq_one_letter_code
_entity_poly.pdbx_strand_id
1 'polypeptide(L)'
;MCNVNEFIRLQNKYHHNQLYAENIRLYLGDRGNVNKDIIATITSSESLWFPYMNNGISIICDALTIGNTNAAKHVQTFTLENMQIINGCQTVNALYSAKYGENTRDNFRPANVMVRIYEINPSQTDFKMNIIKATNNQNSVKSYSLMANDPIQIRIAEVLKKVQHHL
;
A
#
# COMPACT_ATOMS: atom_id res chain seq x y z
N MET A 1 -9.66 3.66 -11.42
CA MET A 1 -10.04 3.76 -10.00
C MET A 1 -10.47 2.39 -9.50
N CYS A 2 -10.16 2.04 -8.25
CA CYS A 2 -10.49 0.77 -7.62
C CYS A 2 -11.28 1.01 -6.33
N ASN A 3 -12.23 0.13 -6.01
CA ASN A 3 -12.97 0.21 -4.76
C ASN A 3 -12.04 -0.08 -3.57
N VAL A 4 -12.08 0.73 -2.53
CA VAL A 4 -11.21 0.61 -1.35
C VAL A 4 -11.37 -0.74 -0.63
N ASN A 5 -12.55 -1.37 -0.70
CA ASN A 5 -12.79 -2.67 -0.09
C ASN A 5 -11.94 -3.80 -0.70
N GLU A 6 -11.47 -3.66 -1.96
CA GLU A 6 -10.58 -4.64 -2.55
C GLU A 6 -9.23 -4.69 -1.82
N PHE A 7 -8.69 -3.53 -1.44
CA PHE A 7 -7.43 -3.46 -0.67
C PHE A 7 -7.59 -3.96 0.76
N ILE A 8 -8.72 -3.68 1.39
CA ILE A 8 -9.05 -4.23 2.72
C ILE A 8 -9.12 -5.75 2.66
N ARG A 9 -9.75 -6.30 1.60
CA ARG A 9 -9.84 -7.75 1.37
C ARG A 9 -8.47 -8.38 1.12
N LEU A 10 -7.60 -7.73 0.34
CA LEU A 10 -6.24 -8.18 0.11
C LEU A 10 -5.44 -8.22 1.42
N GLN A 11 -5.55 -7.21 2.26
CA GLN A 11 -4.87 -7.16 3.56
C GLN A 11 -5.35 -8.24 4.54
N ASN A 12 -6.62 -8.65 4.47
CA ASN A 12 -7.13 -9.80 5.24
C ASN A 12 -6.61 -11.15 4.72
N LYS A 13 -6.41 -11.25 3.40
CA LYS A 13 -6.06 -12.52 2.74
C LYS A 13 -4.56 -12.83 2.79
N TYR A 14 -3.72 -11.80 2.72
CA TYR A 14 -2.27 -11.94 2.58
C TYR A 14 -1.54 -11.36 3.79
N HIS A 15 -0.47 -12.04 4.22
CA HIS A 15 0.41 -11.49 5.25
C HIS A 15 1.06 -10.20 4.78
N HIS A 16 1.34 -9.31 5.72
CA HIS A 16 1.91 -7.99 5.46
C HIS A 16 3.18 -8.06 4.58
N ASN A 17 4.08 -9.00 4.87
CA ASN A 17 5.31 -9.18 4.10
C ASN A 17 5.08 -9.62 2.65
N GLN A 18 3.93 -10.22 2.34
CA GLN A 18 3.60 -10.64 0.97
C GLN A 18 3.12 -9.48 0.10
N LEU A 19 2.44 -8.50 0.69
CA LEU A 19 1.91 -7.36 -0.05
C LEU A 19 2.88 -6.18 -0.15
N TYR A 20 3.83 -6.05 0.78
CA TYR A 20 4.63 -4.85 0.96
C TYR A 20 6.13 -5.10 0.98
N ALA A 21 6.61 -6.28 0.56
CA ALA A 21 8.04 -6.63 0.59
C ALA A 21 8.93 -5.59 -0.14
N GLU A 22 8.42 -5.02 -1.22
CA GLU A 22 9.11 -4.01 -2.03
C GLU A 22 8.82 -2.55 -1.60
N ASN A 23 8.09 -2.37 -0.48
CA ASN A 23 7.76 -1.03 0.00
C ASN A 23 8.85 -0.50 0.93
N ILE A 24 9.70 0.37 0.40
CA ILE A 24 10.83 0.96 1.15
C ILE A 24 10.41 1.83 2.34
N ARG A 25 9.14 2.25 2.41
CA ARG A 25 8.60 3.06 3.53
C ARG A 25 8.07 2.25 4.69
N LEU A 26 7.96 0.95 4.55
CA LEU A 26 7.47 0.07 5.61
C LEU A 26 8.29 0.23 6.90
N TYR A 27 9.58 0.48 6.76
CA TYR A 27 10.53 0.61 7.86
C TYR A 27 10.59 2.01 8.49
N LEU A 28 9.87 3.00 7.96
CA LEU A 28 9.92 4.37 8.47
C LEU A 28 8.99 4.64 9.66
N GLY A 29 8.25 3.64 10.11
CA GLY A 29 7.30 3.74 11.21
C GLY A 29 6.04 4.53 10.87
N ASP A 30 5.04 4.40 11.71
CA ASP A 30 3.74 5.05 11.56
C ASP A 30 3.85 6.55 11.96
N ARG A 31 3.82 7.45 11.00
CA ARG A 31 3.68 8.89 11.27
C ARG A 31 2.18 9.19 11.36
N GLY A 32 1.66 9.05 12.57
CA GLY A 32 0.25 9.03 12.93
C GLY A 32 -0.69 10.15 12.45
N ASN A 33 -0.19 11.22 11.79
CA ASN A 33 -1.07 12.30 11.32
C ASN A 33 -1.73 11.98 9.97
N VAL A 34 -1.01 11.36 9.03
CA VAL A 34 -1.56 11.03 7.69
C VAL A 34 -2.71 10.02 7.79
N ASN A 35 -2.63 9.07 8.72
CA ASN A 35 -3.69 8.07 8.92
C ASN A 35 -4.98 8.71 9.46
N LYS A 36 -4.88 9.72 10.31
CA LYS A 36 -6.05 10.42 10.86
C LYS A 36 -6.84 11.14 9.76
N ASP A 37 -6.17 11.83 8.84
CA ASP A 37 -6.82 12.55 7.75
C ASP A 37 -7.52 11.58 6.78
N ILE A 38 -6.88 10.45 6.46
CA ILE A 38 -7.47 9.39 5.63
C ILE A 38 -8.72 8.81 6.30
N ILE A 39 -8.64 8.49 7.60
CA ILE A 39 -9.77 7.96 8.36
C ILE A 39 -10.89 8.99 8.42
N ALA A 40 -10.59 10.25 8.70
CA ALA A 40 -11.58 11.34 8.75
C ALA A 40 -12.33 11.47 7.42
N THR A 41 -11.62 11.45 6.29
CA THR A 41 -12.24 11.54 4.97
C THR A 41 -13.16 10.34 4.69
N ILE A 42 -12.69 9.10 4.93
CA ILE A 42 -13.44 7.88 4.59
C ILE A 42 -14.65 7.64 5.49
N THR A 43 -14.68 8.25 6.68
CA THR A 43 -15.78 8.17 7.63
C THR A 43 -16.73 9.36 7.58
N SER A 44 -16.53 10.30 6.70
CA SER A 44 -17.35 11.51 6.51
C SER A 44 -18.17 11.48 5.23
N SER A 45 -18.97 12.53 5.01
CA SER A 45 -19.68 12.77 3.74
C SER A 45 -18.74 13.04 2.56
N GLU A 46 -17.48 13.35 2.82
CA GLU A 46 -16.45 13.62 1.82
C GLU A 46 -15.82 12.36 1.21
N SER A 47 -16.27 11.16 1.63
CA SER A 47 -15.75 9.89 1.12
C SER A 47 -15.79 9.74 -0.41
N LEU A 48 -16.73 10.39 -1.08
CA LEU A 48 -16.81 10.43 -2.55
C LEU A 48 -15.63 11.18 -3.19
N TRP A 49 -15.03 12.13 -2.46
CA TRP A 49 -13.86 12.89 -2.90
C TRP A 49 -12.52 12.21 -2.60
N PHE A 50 -12.56 11.06 -1.92
CA PHE A 50 -11.37 10.31 -1.53
C PHE A 50 -10.36 10.08 -2.67
N PRO A 51 -10.76 9.77 -3.93
CA PRO A 51 -9.81 9.60 -5.04
C PRO A 51 -9.00 10.85 -5.38
N TYR A 52 -9.53 12.02 -5.06
CA TYR A 52 -8.90 13.33 -5.36
C TYR A 52 -8.08 13.85 -4.18
N MET A 53 -8.44 13.46 -2.96
CA MET A 53 -7.80 13.90 -1.72
C MET A 53 -6.68 12.95 -1.26
N ASN A 54 -6.48 11.82 -1.96
CA ASN A 54 -5.48 10.81 -1.64
C ASN A 54 -4.51 10.62 -2.81
N ASN A 55 -3.23 10.41 -2.51
CA ASN A 55 -2.18 10.20 -3.51
C ASN A 55 -2.30 8.88 -4.29
N GLY A 56 -3.24 8.03 -3.88
CA GLY A 56 -3.49 6.74 -4.51
C GLY A 56 -2.52 5.65 -4.06
N ILE A 57 -2.63 4.51 -4.74
CA ILE A 57 -1.84 3.32 -4.47
C ILE A 57 -1.06 2.95 -5.72
N SER A 58 0.23 2.66 -5.58
CA SER A 58 1.06 2.17 -6.67
C SER A 58 1.45 0.71 -6.44
N ILE A 59 1.25 -0.10 -7.46
CA ILE A 59 1.45 -1.55 -7.47
C ILE A 59 2.42 -1.89 -8.60
N ILE A 60 3.34 -2.80 -8.33
CA ILE A 60 4.08 -3.54 -9.35
C ILE A 60 3.56 -4.98 -9.43
N CYS A 61 3.63 -5.58 -10.59
CA CYS A 61 3.31 -6.99 -10.80
C CYS A 61 4.14 -7.55 -11.94
N ASP A 62 4.28 -8.89 -11.99
CA ASP A 62 5.00 -9.58 -13.06
C ASP A 62 4.14 -9.71 -14.33
N ALA A 63 2.82 -9.89 -14.14
CA ALA A 63 1.86 -9.94 -15.24
C ALA A 63 0.51 -9.36 -14.83
N LEU A 64 -0.17 -8.73 -15.80
CA LEU A 64 -1.50 -8.16 -15.68
C LEU A 64 -2.43 -8.81 -16.70
N THR A 65 -3.48 -9.46 -16.24
CA THR A 65 -4.56 -9.98 -17.10
C THR A 65 -5.83 -9.18 -16.87
N ILE A 66 -6.40 -8.69 -17.95
CA ILE A 66 -7.67 -7.97 -17.94
C ILE A 66 -8.80 -8.99 -18.11
N GLY A 67 -9.63 -9.13 -17.10
CA GLY A 67 -10.79 -10.01 -17.11
C GLY A 67 -12.00 -9.41 -17.84
N ASN A 68 -13.12 -10.11 -17.78
CA ASN A 68 -14.35 -9.69 -18.43
C ASN A 68 -14.92 -8.42 -17.78
N THR A 69 -15.38 -7.52 -18.64
CA THR A 69 -16.11 -6.33 -18.21
C THR A 69 -17.54 -6.71 -17.89
N ASN A 70 -18.03 -6.40 -16.69
CA ASN A 70 -19.44 -6.43 -16.39
C ASN A 70 -20.05 -5.08 -16.80
N ALA A 71 -20.59 -5.03 -18.02
CA ALA A 71 -21.12 -3.80 -18.61
C ALA A 71 -22.28 -3.21 -17.79
N ALA A 72 -23.12 -4.06 -17.18
CA ALA A 72 -24.26 -3.60 -16.37
C ALA A 72 -23.82 -2.90 -15.06
N LYS A 73 -22.64 -3.26 -14.53
CA LYS A 73 -22.09 -2.68 -13.29
C LYS A 73 -20.95 -1.69 -13.55
N HIS A 74 -20.55 -1.50 -14.81
CA HIS A 74 -19.37 -0.72 -15.20
C HIS A 74 -18.10 -1.14 -14.43
N VAL A 75 -17.94 -2.43 -14.15
CA VAL A 75 -16.82 -3.01 -13.39
C VAL A 75 -16.01 -3.91 -14.30
N GLN A 76 -14.71 -3.71 -14.29
CA GLN A 76 -13.72 -4.56 -14.93
C GLN A 76 -12.84 -5.22 -13.88
N THR A 77 -12.58 -6.52 -14.03
CA THR A 77 -11.69 -7.26 -13.13
C THR A 77 -10.28 -7.32 -13.70
N PHE A 78 -9.31 -7.35 -12.81
CA PHE A 78 -7.90 -7.47 -13.12
C PHE A 78 -7.30 -8.59 -12.27
N THR A 79 -6.47 -9.43 -12.87
CA THR A 79 -5.65 -10.41 -12.16
C THR A 79 -4.19 -9.97 -12.24
N LEU A 80 -3.52 -9.90 -11.11
CA LEU A 80 -2.13 -9.48 -11.00
C LEU A 80 -1.31 -10.62 -10.42
N GLU A 81 -0.24 -11.01 -11.12
CA GLU A 81 0.69 -12.03 -10.65
C GLU A 81 1.83 -11.38 -9.86
N ASN A 82 2.17 -11.96 -8.71
CA ASN A 82 3.24 -11.50 -7.81
C ASN A 82 3.16 -10.00 -7.48
N MET A 83 1.93 -9.51 -7.23
CA MET A 83 1.71 -8.10 -6.96
C MET A 83 2.38 -7.64 -5.66
N GLN A 84 2.95 -6.44 -5.70
CA GLN A 84 3.51 -5.73 -4.54
C GLN A 84 3.03 -4.29 -4.50
N ILE A 85 2.59 -3.82 -3.33
CA ILE A 85 2.24 -2.42 -3.11
C ILE A 85 3.50 -1.64 -2.76
N ILE A 86 3.99 -0.83 -3.69
CA ILE A 86 5.22 -0.05 -3.52
C ILE A 86 4.98 1.36 -2.96
N ASN A 87 3.77 1.88 -3.07
CA ASN A 87 3.35 3.14 -2.46
C ASN A 87 1.87 3.07 -2.05
N GLY A 88 1.48 3.76 -0.98
CA GLY A 88 0.10 3.76 -0.46
C GLY A 88 -0.14 2.76 0.68
N CYS A 89 0.90 2.17 1.27
CA CYS A 89 0.78 1.26 2.42
C CYS A 89 0.02 1.92 3.59
N GLN A 90 0.33 3.17 3.91
CA GLN A 90 -0.39 3.91 4.96
C GLN A 90 -1.87 4.10 4.60
N THR A 91 -2.19 4.35 3.33
CA THR A 91 -3.58 4.45 2.86
C THR A 91 -4.32 3.14 3.11
N VAL A 92 -3.74 2.00 2.72
CA VAL A 92 -4.37 0.69 2.93
C VAL A 92 -4.54 0.38 4.41
N ASN A 93 -3.53 0.65 5.24
CA ASN A 93 -3.60 0.45 6.69
C ASN A 93 -4.66 1.35 7.34
N ALA A 94 -4.76 2.62 6.95
CA ALA A 94 -5.77 3.54 7.45
C ALA A 94 -7.19 3.12 7.05
N LEU A 95 -7.39 2.67 5.82
CA LEU A 95 -8.67 2.11 5.34
C LEU A 95 -9.07 0.87 6.13
N TYR A 96 -8.10 -0.02 6.39
CA TYR A 96 -8.32 -1.22 7.20
C TYR A 96 -8.71 -0.85 8.63
N SER A 97 -7.98 0.08 9.27
CA SER A 97 -8.27 0.57 10.61
C SER A 97 -9.63 1.26 10.68
N ALA A 98 -10.00 2.05 9.66
CA ALA A 98 -11.32 2.68 9.60
C ALA A 98 -12.46 1.67 9.49
N LYS A 99 -12.27 0.59 8.73
CA LYS A 99 -13.28 -0.45 8.51
C LYS A 99 -13.54 -1.31 9.74
N TYR A 100 -12.51 -1.60 10.53
CA TYR A 100 -12.59 -2.53 11.66
C TYR A 100 -12.43 -1.87 13.02
N GLY A 101 -12.11 -0.58 13.08
CA GLY A 101 -11.98 0.18 14.32
C GLY A 101 -13.31 0.38 15.03
N GLU A 102 -13.35 0.20 16.34
CA GLU A 102 -14.56 0.31 17.16
C GLU A 102 -15.30 1.64 16.99
N ASN A 103 -14.55 2.74 16.87
CA ASN A 103 -15.11 4.10 16.78
C ASN A 103 -15.37 4.58 15.33
N THR A 104 -15.01 3.79 14.33
CA THR A 104 -14.99 4.24 12.92
C THR A 104 -15.80 3.36 11.99
N ARG A 105 -15.95 2.07 12.31
CA ARG A 105 -16.59 1.05 11.44
C ARG A 105 -18.02 1.42 11.01
N ASP A 106 -18.81 2.00 11.91
CA ASP A 106 -20.22 2.31 11.65
C ASP A 106 -20.35 3.53 10.70
N ASN A 107 -19.32 4.36 10.65
CA ASN A 107 -19.24 5.51 9.77
C ASN A 107 -18.44 5.25 8.48
N PHE A 108 -17.84 4.06 8.33
CA PHE A 108 -17.06 3.72 7.14
C PHE A 108 -17.94 3.73 5.90
N ARG A 109 -17.55 4.51 4.89
CA ARG A 109 -18.30 4.70 3.65
C ARG A 109 -17.55 4.09 2.46
N PRO A 110 -18.27 3.48 1.50
CA PRO A 110 -17.68 3.03 0.25
C PRO A 110 -17.04 4.20 -0.50
N ALA A 111 -15.84 3.98 -0.99
CA ALA A 111 -15.12 4.96 -1.81
C ALA A 111 -14.27 4.24 -2.86
N ASN A 112 -13.74 5.02 -3.79
CA ASN A 112 -12.73 4.57 -4.74
C ASN A 112 -11.39 5.22 -4.42
N VAL A 113 -10.31 4.58 -4.86
CA VAL A 113 -8.95 5.11 -4.79
C VAL A 113 -8.29 5.03 -6.15
N MET A 114 -7.43 6.00 -6.47
CA MET A 114 -6.61 5.95 -7.67
C MET A 114 -5.57 4.85 -7.55
N VAL A 115 -5.43 4.01 -8.58
CA VAL A 115 -4.44 2.94 -8.60
C VAL A 115 -3.58 3.06 -9.86
N ARG A 116 -2.25 3.00 -9.67
CA ARG A 116 -1.28 2.86 -10.75
C ARG A 116 -0.72 1.44 -10.70
N ILE A 117 -0.78 0.75 -11.81
CA ILE A 117 -0.24 -0.61 -11.94
C ILE A 117 0.91 -0.56 -12.93
N TYR A 118 2.05 -1.10 -12.53
CA TYR A 118 3.24 -1.24 -13.34
C TYR A 118 3.49 -2.73 -13.56
N GLU A 119 3.23 -3.20 -14.77
CA GLU A 119 3.64 -4.53 -15.20
C GLU A 119 5.10 -4.49 -15.59
N ILE A 120 5.94 -5.26 -14.90
CA ILE A 120 7.40 -5.22 -15.06
C ILE A 120 7.91 -6.64 -15.13
N ASN A 121 8.57 -6.98 -16.25
CA ASN A 121 9.20 -8.28 -16.39
C ASN A 121 10.19 -8.53 -15.24
N PRO A 122 10.18 -9.70 -14.58
CA PRO A 122 11.07 -10.02 -13.47
C PRO A 122 12.57 -9.85 -13.77
N SER A 123 12.98 -9.94 -15.04
CA SER A 123 14.37 -9.71 -15.47
C SER A 123 14.79 -8.23 -15.45
N GLN A 124 13.86 -7.28 -15.38
CA GLN A 124 14.11 -5.83 -15.43
C GLN A 124 14.32 -5.24 -14.02
N THR A 125 15.25 -5.79 -13.27
CA THR A 125 15.48 -5.42 -11.85
C THR A 125 15.82 -3.94 -11.65
N ASP A 126 16.68 -3.37 -12.48
CA ASP A 126 17.08 -1.95 -12.39
C ASP A 126 15.91 -1.02 -12.70
N PHE A 127 15.10 -1.35 -13.70
CA PHE A 127 13.91 -0.58 -14.04
C PHE A 127 12.88 -0.62 -12.91
N LYS A 128 12.64 -1.81 -12.34
CA LYS A 128 11.80 -2.00 -11.16
C LYS A 128 12.26 -1.11 -10.00
N MET A 129 13.55 -1.14 -9.68
CA MET A 129 14.11 -0.33 -8.60
C MET A 129 13.99 1.17 -8.86
N ASN A 130 14.14 1.62 -10.09
CA ASN A 130 13.96 3.02 -10.45
C ASN A 130 12.51 3.48 -10.28
N ILE A 131 11.51 2.65 -10.63
CA ILE A 131 10.09 2.95 -10.39
C ILE A 131 9.80 3.03 -8.89
N ILE A 132 10.29 2.06 -8.10
CA ILE A 132 10.13 2.06 -6.64
C ILE A 132 10.70 3.33 -6.02
N LYS A 133 11.92 3.73 -6.40
CA LYS A 133 12.54 4.98 -5.95
C LYS A 133 11.74 6.21 -6.37
N ALA A 134 11.35 6.30 -7.64
CA ALA A 134 10.62 7.46 -8.16
C ALA A 134 9.25 7.65 -7.47
N THR A 135 8.50 6.57 -7.26
CA THR A 135 7.19 6.63 -6.60
C THR A 135 7.27 6.98 -5.12
N ASN A 136 8.41 6.69 -4.45
CA ASN A 136 8.62 6.97 -3.04
C ASN A 136 9.35 8.29 -2.76
N ASN A 137 10.08 8.85 -3.74
CA ASN A 137 10.83 10.11 -3.60
C ASN A 137 9.97 11.37 -3.58
N GLN A 138 8.69 11.28 -3.92
CA GLN A 138 7.76 12.42 -3.90
C GLN A 138 7.56 13.02 -2.48
N ASN A 139 8.06 12.36 -1.44
CA ASN A 139 8.17 12.91 -0.10
C ASN A 139 9.55 12.54 0.44
N SER A 140 10.46 13.46 0.54
CA SER A 140 11.85 13.39 1.00
C SER A 140 12.25 12.12 1.81
N VAL A 141 12.38 10.99 1.12
CA VAL A 141 12.96 9.76 1.71
C VAL A 141 14.46 10.00 1.75
N LYS A 142 15.03 10.11 2.93
CA LYS A 142 16.48 10.21 3.08
C LYS A 142 17.15 8.95 2.52
N SER A 143 18.33 9.09 1.94
CA SER A 143 19.04 7.99 1.25
C SER A 143 19.20 6.72 2.09
N TYR A 144 19.32 6.82 3.41
CA TYR A 144 19.41 5.67 4.32
C TYR A 144 18.12 4.82 4.36
N SER A 145 16.96 5.43 4.08
CA SER A 145 15.68 4.71 4.05
C SER A 145 15.56 3.80 2.81
N LEU A 146 16.31 4.09 1.76
CA LEU A 146 16.39 3.24 0.56
C LEU A 146 17.17 1.94 0.81
N MET A 147 18.00 1.91 1.87
CA MET A 147 18.77 0.74 2.29
C MET A 147 18.01 -0.13 3.29
N ALA A 148 16.82 0.28 3.74
CA ALA A 148 16.07 -0.44 4.78
C ALA A 148 15.67 -1.87 4.37
N ASN A 149 15.58 -2.14 3.06
CA ASN A 149 15.31 -3.47 2.51
C ASN A 149 16.59 -4.27 2.18
N ASP A 150 17.77 -3.72 2.51
CA ASP A 150 19.02 -4.46 2.37
C ASP A 150 19.01 -5.66 3.35
N PRO A 151 19.23 -6.90 2.89
CA PRO A 151 19.24 -8.09 3.74
C PRO A 151 20.18 -7.97 4.94
N ILE A 152 21.28 -7.23 4.80
CA ILE A 152 22.25 -6.97 5.88
C ILE A 152 21.62 -6.08 6.96
N GLN A 153 20.92 -5.01 6.56
CA GLN A 153 20.26 -4.09 7.48
C GLN A 153 19.12 -4.78 8.25
N ILE A 154 18.33 -5.62 7.57
CA ILE A 154 17.27 -6.42 8.18
C ILE A 154 17.87 -7.36 9.24
N ARG A 155 18.95 -8.05 8.90
CA ARG A 155 19.62 -8.98 9.81
C ARG A 155 20.23 -8.28 11.03
N ILE A 156 20.81 -7.09 10.85
CA ILE A 156 21.30 -6.25 11.94
C ILE A 156 20.18 -5.84 12.87
N ALA A 157 19.05 -5.38 12.33
CA ALA A 157 17.88 -4.97 13.12
C ALA A 157 17.28 -6.14 13.93
N GLU A 158 17.24 -7.34 13.36
CA GLU A 158 16.80 -8.56 14.08
C GLU A 158 17.73 -8.94 15.22
N VAL A 159 19.04 -8.86 15.02
CA VAL A 159 20.04 -9.15 16.06
C VAL A 159 19.94 -8.13 17.19
N LEU A 160 19.83 -6.83 16.89
CA LEU A 160 19.69 -5.78 17.89
C LEU A 160 18.42 -5.90 18.71
N LYS A 161 17.29 -6.28 18.11
CA LYS A 161 16.05 -6.56 18.84
C LYS A 161 16.19 -7.70 19.84
N LYS A 162 16.91 -8.76 19.47
CA LYS A 162 17.19 -9.89 20.39
C LYS A 162 18.06 -9.49 21.59
N VAL A 163 19.01 -8.58 21.40
CA VAL A 163 19.88 -8.08 22.48
C VAL A 163 19.12 -7.19 23.46
N GLN A 164 18.15 -6.38 23.00
CA GLN A 164 17.34 -5.51 23.86
C GLN A 164 16.34 -6.27 24.74
N HIS A 165 15.99 -7.51 24.42
CA HIS A 165 15.10 -8.35 25.25
C HIS A 165 15.85 -9.15 26.34
N HIS A 166 17.17 -9.02 26.46
CA HIS A 166 18.00 -9.71 27.44
C HIS A 166 18.73 -8.76 28.41
N LEU A 167 18.37 -7.48 28.43
CA LEU A 167 18.75 -6.47 29.43
C LEU A 167 17.51 -5.99 30.20
#